data_7e6659fb1ee5600b15ba39a37841aa12
#
_entry.id   7e6659fb1ee5600b15ba39a37841aa12
#
_cell.length_a   1.000
_cell.length_b   1.000
_cell.length_c   1.000
_cell.angle_alpha   90.00
_cell.angle_beta   90.00
_cell.angle_gamma   90.00
#
_symmetry.space_group_name_H-M   'P 1'
#
loop_
_entity.id
_entity.type
_entity.pdbx_description
1 polymer ?
#
loop_
_entity_poly.entity_id
_entity_poly.type
_entity_poly.pdbx_seq_one_letter_code
_entity_poly.pdbx_strand_id
1 'polypeptide(L)'
;MKTLKKYKLFIGTMLLLSVIIMTAFYSILKPAKVLPIYQPAQVNFELVDSTIQHQKKYHTIANFKLVNQNGDSITQDFYKDKIYVADFFFTTCQTICPIMTDHMYEIQKQTISDPEVLLLSHTVTPEIDSVEQLKRYAKKKLVNASKWNLVTGDKKQIYDLARTSYLAVKTNGDGGPYDMIHTENFVLIDKKKQIRGFYDGTDPKAIETLLDDIKVLKATDNH
;
A
#
# COMPACT_ATOMS: atom_id res chain seq x y z
N MET A 1 -35.33 -28.43 44.90
CA MET A 1 -35.71 -27.17 44.24
C MET A 1 -35.57 -25.91 45.10
N LYS A 2 -35.76 -25.93 46.43
CA LYS A 2 -35.65 -24.73 47.31
C LYS A 2 -34.21 -24.16 47.43
N THR A 3 -33.18 -25.00 47.39
CA THR A 3 -31.78 -24.61 47.49
C THR A 3 -31.28 -23.81 46.27
N LEU A 4 -31.73 -24.13 45.06
CA LEU A 4 -31.33 -23.38 43.86
C LEU A 4 -31.83 -21.92 43.85
N LYS A 5 -33.00 -21.65 44.48
CA LYS A 5 -33.54 -20.28 44.58
C LYS A 5 -32.66 -19.37 45.46
N LYS A 6 -32.06 -19.91 46.52
CA LYS A 6 -31.21 -19.15 47.47
C LYS A 6 -29.88 -18.68 46.84
N TYR A 7 -29.39 -19.44 45.85
CA TYR A 7 -28.11 -19.14 45.22
C TYR A 7 -28.23 -18.53 43.81
N LYS A 8 -29.44 -18.18 43.35
CA LYS A 8 -29.64 -17.61 42.02
C LYS A 8 -28.80 -16.36 41.74
N LEU A 9 -28.72 -15.46 42.72
CA LEU A 9 -27.92 -14.24 42.59
C LEU A 9 -26.43 -14.56 42.50
N PHE A 10 -25.93 -15.46 43.33
CA PHE A 10 -24.54 -15.90 43.35
C PHE A 10 -24.15 -16.61 42.04
N ILE A 11 -25.01 -17.51 41.54
CA ILE A 11 -24.79 -18.20 40.26
C ILE A 11 -24.78 -17.18 39.11
N GLY A 12 -25.68 -16.19 39.11
CA GLY A 12 -25.74 -15.14 38.09
C GLY A 12 -24.47 -14.26 38.09
N THR A 13 -23.99 -13.88 39.29
CA THR A 13 -22.74 -13.08 39.36
C THR A 13 -21.52 -13.88 38.93
N MET A 14 -21.44 -15.18 39.28
CA MET A 14 -20.34 -16.05 38.85
C MET A 14 -20.33 -16.28 37.33
N LEU A 15 -21.48 -16.45 36.71
CA LEU A 15 -21.62 -16.57 35.27
C LEU A 15 -21.20 -15.26 34.57
N LEU A 16 -21.65 -14.11 35.07
CA LEU A 16 -21.27 -12.81 34.53
C LEU A 16 -19.72 -12.61 34.62
N LEU A 17 -19.14 -12.93 35.79
CA LEU A 17 -17.70 -12.85 35.98
C LEU A 17 -16.94 -13.78 35.04
N SER A 18 -17.43 -15.00 34.85
CA SER A 18 -16.84 -15.98 33.91
C SER A 18 -16.86 -15.46 32.48
N VAL A 19 -17.95 -14.85 32.03
CA VAL A 19 -18.04 -14.23 30.68
C VAL A 19 -17.06 -13.08 30.55
N ILE A 20 -16.94 -12.20 31.56
CA ILE A 20 -15.99 -11.09 31.56
C ILE A 20 -14.54 -11.61 31.48
N ILE A 21 -14.21 -12.60 32.29
CA ILE A 21 -12.86 -13.21 32.28
C ILE A 21 -12.58 -13.86 30.93
N MET A 22 -13.53 -14.63 30.36
CA MET A 22 -13.38 -15.28 29.06
C MET A 22 -13.19 -14.27 27.94
N THR A 23 -13.97 -13.17 27.91
CA THR A 23 -13.83 -12.12 26.90
C THR A 23 -12.50 -11.35 27.04
N ALA A 24 -12.09 -11.05 28.28
CA ALA A 24 -10.79 -10.43 28.54
C ALA A 24 -9.63 -11.36 28.11
N PHE A 25 -9.71 -12.64 28.44
CA PHE A 25 -8.71 -13.63 28.08
C PHE A 25 -8.62 -13.84 26.56
N TYR A 26 -9.77 -13.92 25.89
CA TYR A 26 -9.85 -13.98 24.42
C TYR A 26 -9.24 -12.73 23.76
N SER A 27 -9.51 -11.54 24.31
CA SER A 27 -8.97 -10.28 23.81
C SER A 27 -7.45 -10.20 23.94
N ILE A 28 -6.88 -10.70 25.06
CA ILE A 28 -5.43 -10.71 25.33
C ILE A 28 -4.71 -11.77 24.47
N LEU A 29 -5.33 -12.94 24.28
CA LEU A 29 -4.74 -14.05 23.55
C LEU A 29 -4.95 -13.98 22.04
N LYS A 30 -5.76 -13.03 21.55
CA LYS A 30 -5.96 -12.87 20.11
C LYS A 30 -4.61 -12.57 19.44
N PRO A 31 -4.11 -13.44 18.54
CA PRO A 31 -2.82 -13.24 17.90
C PRO A 31 -2.82 -11.90 17.15
N ALA A 32 -1.78 -11.11 17.36
CA ALA A 32 -1.59 -9.88 16.59
C ALA A 32 -1.48 -10.24 15.10
N LYS A 33 -2.23 -9.54 14.25
CA LYS A 33 -2.11 -9.69 12.81
C LYS A 33 -0.68 -9.31 12.40
N VAL A 34 0.02 -10.21 11.72
CA VAL A 34 1.33 -9.95 11.12
C VAL A 34 1.18 -10.02 9.61
N LEU A 35 1.59 -8.97 8.92
CA LEU A 35 1.53 -8.94 7.47
C LEU A 35 2.65 -9.78 6.87
N PRO A 36 2.40 -10.50 5.77
CA PRO A 36 3.43 -11.23 5.04
C PRO A 36 4.47 -10.26 4.46
N ILE A 37 5.66 -10.78 4.18
CA ILE A 37 6.67 -10.12 3.34
C ILE A 37 6.64 -10.84 2.00
N TYR A 38 6.17 -10.15 0.97
CA TYR A 38 6.08 -10.72 -0.37
C TYR A 38 7.45 -10.78 -1.03
N GLN A 39 7.76 -11.93 -1.60
CA GLN A 39 8.97 -12.19 -2.39
C GLN A 39 8.58 -12.58 -3.82
N PRO A 40 9.43 -12.38 -4.83
CA PRO A 40 9.12 -12.76 -6.22
C PRO A 40 8.56 -14.16 -6.38
N ALA A 41 9.13 -15.15 -5.68
CA ALA A 41 8.67 -16.54 -5.74
C ALA A 41 7.27 -16.79 -5.11
N GLN A 42 6.68 -15.80 -4.45
CA GLN A 42 5.38 -15.88 -3.76
C GLN A 42 4.28 -15.06 -4.46
N VAL A 43 4.66 -14.29 -5.46
CA VAL A 43 3.74 -13.48 -6.28
C VAL A 43 3.37 -14.28 -7.54
N ASN A 44 2.24 -13.95 -8.17
CA ASN A 44 1.85 -14.56 -9.42
C ASN A 44 2.99 -14.45 -10.45
N PHE A 45 3.39 -15.58 -11.05
CA PHE A 45 4.49 -15.65 -12.01
C PHE A 45 4.32 -14.73 -13.23
N GLU A 46 3.09 -14.35 -13.57
CA GLU A 46 2.83 -13.37 -14.64
C GLU A 46 3.27 -11.95 -14.27
N LEU A 47 3.36 -11.65 -12.98
CA LEU A 47 3.75 -10.32 -12.44
C LEU A 47 5.24 -10.26 -12.08
N VAL A 48 5.98 -11.36 -12.27
CA VAL A 48 7.39 -11.44 -11.84
C VAL A 48 8.27 -11.78 -13.03
N ASP A 49 9.31 -10.98 -13.26
CA ASP A 49 10.29 -11.26 -14.29
C ASP A 49 10.95 -12.64 -14.10
N SER A 50 11.09 -13.39 -15.19
CA SER A 50 11.61 -14.76 -15.16
C SER A 50 12.99 -14.89 -14.51
N THR A 51 13.80 -13.84 -14.55
CA THR A 51 15.15 -13.79 -13.97
C THR A 51 15.13 -13.76 -12.44
N ILE A 52 14.04 -13.27 -11.83
CA ILE A 52 13.91 -13.12 -10.37
C ILE A 52 12.83 -14.01 -9.75
N GLN A 53 12.04 -14.73 -10.54
CA GLN A 53 10.96 -15.62 -10.06
C GLN A 53 11.41 -16.61 -8.98
N HIS A 54 12.67 -17.03 -8.99
CA HIS A 54 13.23 -17.96 -8.02
C HIS A 54 13.63 -17.31 -6.68
N GLN A 55 13.61 -15.98 -6.60
CA GLN A 55 14.04 -15.25 -5.40
C GLN A 55 13.02 -15.41 -4.27
N LYS A 56 13.43 -16.06 -3.19
CA LYS A 56 12.58 -16.38 -2.02
C LYS A 56 12.82 -15.48 -0.82
N LYS A 57 13.85 -14.62 -0.84
CA LYS A 57 14.24 -13.76 0.28
C LYS A 57 14.95 -12.51 -0.21
N TYR A 58 14.99 -11.50 0.64
CA TYR A 58 15.77 -10.26 0.46
C TYR A 58 15.29 -9.35 -0.67
N HIS A 59 14.09 -9.56 -1.20
CA HIS A 59 13.51 -8.64 -2.17
C HIS A 59 13.13 -7.32 -1.47
N THR A 60 13.59 -6.21 -2.03
CA THR A 60 13.26 -4.86 -1.56
C THR A 60 13.09 -3.93 -2.76
N ILE A 61 12.36 -2.85 -2.56
CA ILE A 61 12.20 -1.83 -3.61
C ILE A 61 13.56 -1.25 -3.99
N ALA A 62 13.86 -1.24 -5.28
CA ALA A 62 15.11 -0.73 -5.84
C ALA A 62 15.23 0.79 -5.65
N ASN A 63 16.45 1.29 -5.66
CA ASN A 63 16.67 2.73 -5.65
C ASN A 63 16.23 3.36 -6.98
N PHE A 64 15.62 4.54 -6.90
CA PHE A 64 15.19 5.30 -8.07
C PHE A 64 15.50 6.79 -7.90
N LYS A 65 15.49 7.52 -9.00
CA LYS A 65 15.55 8.98 -9.03
C LYS A 65 14.60 9.48 -10.11
N LEU A 66 13.51 10.11 -9.67
CA LEU A 66 12.43 10.62 -10.50
C LEU A 66 12.14 12.09 -10.13
N VAL A 67 11.25 12.76 -10.84
CA VAL A 67 10.88 14.14 -10.60
C VAL A 67 9.40 14.22 -10.24
N ASN A 68 9.04 14.95 -9.18
CA ASN A 68 7.67 15.09 -8.76
C ASN A 68 6.91 16.22 -9.49
N GLN A 69 5.63 16.38 -9.18
CA GLN A 69 4.74 17.42 -9.71
C GLN A 69 5.18 18.85 -9.43
N ASN A 70 6.15 19.06 -8.54
CA ASN A 70 6.71 20.40 -8.24
C ASN A 70 8.06 20.65 -8.94
N GLY A 71 8.60 19.64 -9.62
CA GLY A 71 9.95 19.68 -10.21
C GLY A 71 11.06 19.26 -9.27
N ASP A 72 10.73 18.76 -8.06
CA ASP A 72 11.73 18.30 -7.11
C ASP A 72 12.20 16.90 -7.46
N SER A 73 13.50 16.63 -7.28
CA SER A 73 14.08 15.30 -7.43
C SER A 73 13.68 14.41 -6.25
N ILE A 74 12.97 13.33 -6.52
CA ILE A 74 12.54 12.35 -5.53
C ILE A 74 13.33 11.05 -5.72
N THR A 75 13.93 10.58 -4.64
CA THR A 75 14.66 9.31 -4.60
C THR A 75 14.04 8.36 -3.59
N GLN A 76 14.47 7.11 -3.60
CA GLN A 76 14.06 6.14 -2.57
C GLN A 76 14.38 6.62 -1.14
N ASP A 77 15.41 7.44 -0.96
CA ASP A 77 15.78 7.98 0.36
C ASP A 77 14.73 8.93 0.94
N PHE A 78 13.88 9.56 0.10
CA PHE A 78 12.73 10.35 0.57
C PHE A 78 11.76 9.49 1.39
N TYR A 79 11.69 8.20 1.08
CA TYR A 79 10.82 7.21 1.75
C TYR A 79 11.56 6.38 2.80
N LYS A 80 12.80 6.77 3.17
CA LYS A 80 13.54 6.09 4.23
C LYS A 80 12.79 6.17 5.55
N ASP A 81 12.69 5.05 6.26
CA ASP A 81 11.98 4.91 7.53
C ASP A 81 10.49 5.33 7.45
N LYS A 82 9.89 5.22 6.27
CA LYS A 82 8.46 5.48 6.03
C LYS A 82 7.75 4.21 5.56
N ILE A 83 6.49 4.11 5.92
CA ILE A 83 5.54 3.23 5.28
C ILE A 83 4.98 4.02 4.09
N TYR A 84 4.86 3.41 2.91
CA TYR A 84 4.24 4.11 1.81
C TYR A 84 3.41 3.19 0.92
N VAL A 85 2.42 3.81 0.26
CA VAL A 85 1.59 3.17 -0.76
C VAL A 85 2.03 3.67 -2.12
N ALA A 86 2.32 2.74 -3.03
CA ALA A 86 2.70 3.04 -4.40
C ALA A 86 1.66 2.55 -5.38
N ASP A 87 1.43 3.33 -6.47
CA ASP A 87 0.62 2.94 -7.61
C ASP A 87 1.24 3.41 -8.94
N PHE A 88 0.64 2.95 -10.04
CA PHE A 88 1.01 3.30 -11.41
C PHE A 88 -0.22 3.84 -12.14
N PHE A 89 -0.12 5.04 -12.73
CA PHE A 89 -1.24 5.75 -13.32
C PHE A 89 -0.83 6.54 -14.56
N PHE A 90 -1.78 7.16 -15.24
CA PHE A 90 -1.51 8.21 -16.23
C PHE A 90 -2.68 9.23 -16.26
N THR A 91 -2.34 10.49 -16.51
CA THR A 91 -3.29 11.60 -16.32
C THR A 91 -4.43 11.62 -17.34
N THR A 92 -4.25 10.97 -18.50
CA THR A 92 -5.23 10.93 -19.61
C THR A 92 -6.15 9.71 -19.54
N CYS A 93 -5.98 8.81 -18.58
CA CYS A 93 -6.86 7.67 -18.36
C CYS A 93 -8.28 8.14 -18.00
N GLN A 94 -9.28 7.54 -18.65
CA GLN A 94 -10.69 7.87 -18.43
C GLN A 94 -11.48 6.77 -17.73
N THR A 95 -10.85 5.66 -17.40
CA THR A 95 -11.49 4.46 -16.85
C THR A 95 -11.15 4.26 -15.38
N ILE A 96 -10.10 3.49 -15.07
CA ILE A 96 -9.76 3.09 -13.70
C ILE A 96 -8.96 4.15 -12.92
N CYS A 97 -8.03 4.88 -13.58
CA CYS A 97 -7.17 5.83 -12.87
C CYS A 97 -7.94 6.93 -12.11
N PRO A 98 -9.07 7.49 -12.61
CA PRO A 98 -9.85 8.43 -11.81
C PRO A 98 -10.32 7.83 -10.48
N ILE A 99 -10.78 6.56 -10.47
CA ILE A 99 -11.24 5.84 -9.27
C ILE A 99 -10.06 5.60 -8.32
N MET A 100 -8.95 5.07 -8.85
CA MET A 100 -7.72 4.84 -8.08
C MET A 100 -7.20 6.13 -7.45
N THR A 101 -7.17 7.24 -8.21
CA THR A 101 -6.72 8.53 -7.69
C THR A 101 -7.64 9.06 -6.59
N ASP A 102 -8.96 8.86 -6.70
CA ASP A 102 -9.91 9.24 -5.67
C ASP A 102 -9.71 8.39 -4.40
N HIS A 103 -9.41 7.10 -4.53
CA HIS A 103 -9.03 6.23 -3.41
C HIS A 103 -7.68 6.62 -2.79
N MET A 104 -6.66 6.98 -3.59
CA MET A 104 -5.41 7.53 -3.06
C MET A 104 -5.64 8.83 -2.29
N TYR A 105 -6.57 9.68 -2.74
CA TYR A 105 -6.97 10.88 -2.02
C TYR A 105 -7.64 10.55 -0.67
N GLU A 106 -8.49 9.51 -0.60
CA GLU A 106 -9.07 9.05 0.67
C GLU A 106 -7.97 8.52 1.62
N ILE A 107 -6.99 7.78 1.13
CA ILE A 107 -5.84 7.34 1.93
C ILE A 107 -5.05 8.58 2.42
N GLN A 108 -4.79 9.56 1.55
CA GLN A 108 -4.17 10.82 1.93
C GLN A 108 -4.90 11.50 3.10
N LYS A 109 -6.22 11.64 3.00
CA LYS A 109 -7.05 12.26 4.06
C LYS A 109 -6.93 11.55 5.40
N GLN A 110 -7.04 10.22 5.38
CA GLN A 110 -7.01 9.41 6.60
C GLN A 110 -5.62 9.34 7.25
N THR A 111 -4.56 9.56 6.46
CA THR A 111 -3.19 9.52 6.94
C THR A 111 -2.51 10.90 7.01
N ILE A 112 -3.24 11.98 6.78
CA ILE A 112 -2.67 13.34 6.61
C ILE A 112 -1.84 13.79 7.81
N SER A 113 -2.28 13.49 9.02
CA SER A 113 -1.59 13.84 10.27
C SER A 113 -0.47 12.87 10.64
N ASP A 114 -0.27 11.79 9.89
CA ASP A 114 0.71 10.76 10.18
C ASP A 114 1.99 10.97 9.34
N PRO A 115 3.08 11.47 9.92
CA PRO A 115 4.30 11.76 9.18
C PRO A 115 5.08 10.50 8.74
N GLU A 116 4.72 9.32 9.24
CA GLU A 116 5.37 8.05 8.89
C GLU A 116 4.79 7.39 7.64
N VAL A 117 3.60 7.82 7.20
CA VAL A 117 2.90 7.26 6.03
C VAL A 117 2.95 8.24 4.87
N LEU A 118 3.43 7.81 3.71
CA LEU A 118 3.52 8.60 2.48
C LEU A 118 2.86 7.89 1.31
N LEU A 119 2.64 8.63 0.21
CA LEU A 119 2.04 8.12 -1.02
C LEU A 119 2.96 8.43 -2.21
N LEU A 120 2.98 7.53 -3.19
CA LEU A 120 3.84 7.64 -4.37
C LEU A 120 3.14 7.09 -5.61
N SER A 121 2.81 7.95 -6.56
CA SER A 121 2.20 7.55 -7.83
C SER A 121 3.17 7.77 -8.99
N HIS A 122 3.46 6.70 -9.72
CA HIS A 122 4.36 6.72 -10.89
C HIS A 122 3.53 6.87 -12.16
N THR A 123 3.80 7.88 -12.99
CA THR A 123 3.18 7.89 -14.32
C THR A 123 3.78 6.80 -15.20
N VAL A 124 2.93 6.16 -16.01
CA VAL A 124 3.37 5.20 -17.03
C VAL A 124 3.49 5.82 -18.41
N THR A 125 3.14 7.11 -18.56
CA THR A 125 3.26 7.88 -19.80
C THR A 125 4.07 9.15 -19.60
N PRO A 126 5.36 9.06 -19.20
CA PRO A 126 6.16 10.24 -18.86
C PRO A 126 6.35 11.20 -20.05
N GLU A 127 6.19 10.74 -21.29
CA GLU A 127 6.22 11.57 -22.48
C GLU A 127 5.04 12.55 -22.56
N ILE A 128 3.89 12.19 -21.96
CA ILE A 128 2.68 13.00 -21.90
C ILE A 128 2.60 13.72 -20.55
N ASP A 129 2.92 13.01 -19.49
CA ASP A 129 2.80 13.47 -18.11
C ASP A 129 4.05 14.22 -17.66
N SER A 130 4.28 15.40 -18.27
CA SER A 130 5.33 16.34 -17.86
C SER A 130 5.08 16.84 -16.41
N VAL A 131 6.07 17.49 -15.81
CA VAL A 131 5.96 18.13 -14.48
C VAL A 131 4.77 19.09 -14.44
N GLU A 132 4.57 19.90 -15.49
CA GLU A 132 3.45 20.85 -15.60
C GLU A 132 2.11 20.11 -15.69
N GLN A 133 2.04 18.99 -16.41
CA GLN A 133 0.84 18.16 -16.49
C GLN A 133 0.54 17.52 -15.14
N LEU A 134 1.51 16.94 -14.48
CA LEU A 134 1.36 16.39 -13.13
C LEU A 134 0.94 17.46 -12.13
N LYS A 135 1.47 18.67 -12.21
CA LYS A 135 1.08 19.80 -11.35
C LYS A 135 -0.39 20.20 -11.55
N ARG A 136 -0.87 20.25 -12.80
CA ARG A 136 -2.29 20.50 -13.11
C ARG A 136 -3.18 19.38 -12.55
N TYR A 137 -2.76 18.13 -12.76
CA TYR A 137 -3.49 16.96 -12.25
C TYR A 137 -3.54 16.94 -10.72
N ALA A 138 -2.41 17.17 -10.05
CA ALA A 138 -2.30 17.27 -8.61
C ALA A 138 -3.25 18.31 -8.03
N LYS A 139 -3.31 19.51 -8.64
CA LYS A 139 -4.26 20.56 -8.24
C LYS A 139 -5.71 20.12 -8.39
N LYS A 140 -6.06 19.49 -9.51
CA LYS A 140 -7.42 18.98 -9.79
C LYS A 140 -7.84 17.90 -8.79
N LYS A 141 -6.89 17.03 -8.39
CA LYS A 141 -7.13 15.88 -7.49
C LYS A 141 -6.80 16.17 -6.02
N LEU A 142 -6.53 17.43 -5.67
CA LEU A 142 -6.28 17.89 -4.30
C LEU A 142 -5.10 17.15 -3.62
N VAL A 143 -4.06 16.85 -4.40
CA VAL A 143 -2.84 16.21 -3.92
C VAL A 143 -2.05 17.15 -3.02
N ASN A 144 -1.75 16.71 -1.82
CA ASN A 144 -0.84 17.41 -0.91
C ASN A 144 0.59 16.91 -1.12
N ALA A 145 1.45 17.73 -1.68
CA ALA A 145 2.81 17.37 -2.05
C ALA A 145 3.72 16.98 -0.86
N SER A 146 3.38 17.38 0.37
CA SER A 146 4.10 16.92 1.56
C SER A 146 3.78 15.48 1.94
N LYS A 147 2.72 14.92 1.37
CA LYS A 147 2.18 13.60 1.67
C LYS A 147 2.24 12.66 0.48
N TRP A 148 2.01 13.19 -0.71
CA TRP A 148 1.81 12.40 -1.92
C TRP A 148 2.59 12.99 -3.09
N ASN A 149 3.56 12.25 -3.60
CA ASN A 149 4.32 12.59 -4.79
C ASN A 149 3.72 11.88 -6.01
N LEU A 150 3.41 12.65 -7.06
CA LEU A 150 3.17 12.15 -8.40
C LEU A 150 4.48 12.31 -9.17
N VAL A 151 5.07 11.22 -9.64
CA VAL A 151 6.41 11.26 -10.23
C VAL A 151 6.43 10.89 -11.70
N THR A 152 7.32 11.55 -12.44
CA THR A 152 7.65 11.33 -13.85
C THR A 152 9.16 11.21 -14.02
N GLY A 153 9.64 10.75 -15.19
CA GLY A 153 11.05 10.63 -15.47
C GLY A 153 11.35 9.68 -16.63
N ASP A 154 12.45 8.96 -16.53
CA ASP A 154 12.82 7.96 -17.53
C ASP A 154 11.82 6.80 -17.57
N LYS A 155 11.21 6.57 -18.74
CA LYS A 155 10.19 5.54 -18.94
C LYS A 155 10.72 4.14 -18.59
N LYS A 156 11.94 3.83 -19.05
CA LYS A 156 12.53 2.53 -18.79
C LYS A 156 12.71 2.29 -17.29
N GLN A 157 13.20 3.29 -16.54
CA GLN A 157 13.33 3.18 -15.09
C GLN A 157 11.98 2.93 -14.41
N ILE A 158 10.93 3.67 -14.80
CA ILE A 158 9.59 3.52 -14.23
C ILE A 158 9.04 2.11 -14.50
N TYR A 159 9.23 1.60 -15.71
CA TYR A 159 8.74 0.29 -16.12
C TYR A 159 9.54 -0.86 -15.46
N ASP A 160 10.85 -0.71 -15.33
CA ASP A 160 11.69 -1.65 -14.59
C ASP A 160 11.27 -1.69 -13.10
N LEU A 161 10.99 -0.53 -12.49
CA LEU A 161 10.46 -0.46 -11.13
C LEU A 161 9.13 -1.22 -11.01
N ALA A 162 8.18 -0.98 -11.90
CA ALA A 162 6.87 -1.62 -11.87
C ALA A 162 6.96 -3.15 -11.96
N ARG A 163 7.83 -3.67 -12.85
CA ARG A 163 7.96 -5.09 -13.15
C ARG A 163 8.85 -5.85 -12.18
N THR A 164 10.03 -5.30 -11.90
CA THR A 164 11.07 -6.05 -11.18
C THR A 164 11.16 -5.66 -9.71
N SER A 165 10.67 -4.48 -9.36
CA SER A 165 10.79 -3.94 -8.01
C SER A 165 9.48 -3.99 -7.24
N TYR A 166 8.42 -3.38 -7.77
CA TYR A 166 7.08 -3.41 -7.14
C TYR A 166 6.28 -4.67 -7.44
N LEU A 167 6.66 -5.46 -8.43
CA LEU A 167 5.95 -6.68 -8.86
C LEU A 167 4.46 -6.41 -9.12
N ALA A 168 4.15 -5.23 -9.64
CA ALA A 168 2.78 -4.73 -9.73
C ALA A 168 2.14 -4.99 -11.09
N VAL A 169 2.93 -5.39 -12.12
CA VAL A 169 2.47 -5.51 -13.50
C VAL A 169 3.08 -6.71 -14.20
N LYS A 170 2.43 -7.18 -15.27
CA LYS A 170 2.94 -8.26 -16.10
C LYS A 170 4.28 -7.91 -16.73
N THR A 171 5.13 -8.91 -16.85
CA THR A 171 6.54 -8.77 -17.27
C THR A 171 6.75 -8.64 -18.78
N ASN A 172 5.68 -8.80 -19.58
CA ASN A 172 5.77 -8.71 -21.03
C ASN A 172 5.92 -7.25 -21.47
N GLY A 173 7.10 -6.90 -21.96
CA GLY A 173 7.42 -5.57 -22.49
C GLY A 173 8.86 -5.16 -22.20
N ASP A 174 9.35 -4.18 -22.93
CA ASP A 174 10.75 -3.73 -22.92
C ASP A 174 10.93 -2.27 -22.48
N GLY A 175 9.84 -1.58 -22.07
CA GLY A 175 9.85 -0.15 -21.77
C GLY A 175 9.93 0.76 -23.00
N GLY A 176 9.83 0.19 -24.20
CA GLY A 176 9.87 0.91 -25.47
C GLY A 176 8.62 1.75 -25.74
N PRO A 177 8.58 2.44 -26.93
CA PRO A 177 7.47 3.34 -27.28
C PRO A 177 6.10 2.70 -27.31
N TYR A 178 6.03 1.41 -27.62
CA TYR A 178 4.78 0.66 -27.74
C TYR A 178 4.41 -0.14 -26.48
N ASP A 179 5.28 -0.14 -25.48
CA ASP A 179 5.02 -0.79 -24.21
C ASP A 179 4.11 0.07 -23.34
N MET A 180 3.03 -0.51 -22.82
CA MET A 180 2.06 0.18 -21.97
C MET A 180 1.70 -0.67 -20.77
N ILE A 181 1.99 -0.14 -19.59
CA ILE A 181 1.63 -0.77 -18.32
C ILE A 181 0.20 -0.41 -17.94
N HIS A 182 -0.58 -1.44 -17.55
CA HIS A 182 -1.89 -1.29 -16.95
C HIS A 182 -1.95 -2.14 -15.68
N THR A 183 -2.29 -1.52 -14.57
CA THR A 183 -2.48 -2.20 -13.28
C THR A 183 -3.44 -1.41 -12.41
N GLU A 184 -4.29 -2.12 -11.69
CA GLU A 184 -5.14 -1.59 -10.62
C GLU A 184 -4.51 -1.74 -9.24
N ASN A 185 -3.32 -2.32 -9.13
CA ASN A 185 -2.71 -2.66 -7.86
C ASN A 185 -2.15 -1.44 -7.13
N PHE A 186 -2.57 -1.25 -5.88
CA PHE A 186 -1.82 -0.50 -4.88
C PHE A 186 -0.86 -1.43 -4.15
N VAL A 187 0.36 -1.00 -3.97
CA VAL A 187 1.40 -1.77 -3.29
C VAL A 187 1.73 -1.09 -1.97
N LEU A 188 1.64 -1.83 -0.86
CA LEU A 188 2.03 -1.36 0.47
C LEU A 188 3.47 -1.75 0.77
N ILE A 189 4.30 -0.77 1.11
CA ILE A 189 5.72 -0.93 1.38
C ILE A 189 6.02 -0.49 2.81
N ASP A 190 6.83 -1.28 3.54
CA ASP A 190 7.27 -0.98 4.90
C ASP A 190 8.56 -0.13 4.96
N LYS A 191 8.96 0.24 6.17
CA LYS A 191 10.18 1.01 6.46
C LYS A 191 11.47 0.34 5.99
N LYS A 192 11.44 -0.99 5.78
CA LYS A 192 12.57 -1.78 5.26
C LYS A 192 12.53 -1.94 3.75
N LYS A 193 11.68 -1.20 3.06
CA LYS A 193 11.44 -1.28 1.61
C LYS A 193 10.93 -2.64 1.14
N GLN A 194 10.21 -3.37 2.01
CA GLN A 194 9.64 -4.68 1.71
C GLN A 194 8.17 -4.56 1.34
N ILE A 195 7.73 -5.35 0.36
CA ILE A 195 6.32 -5.40 -0.04
C ILE A 195 5.53 -6.17 1.01
N ARG A 196 4.46 -5.55 1.53
CA ARG A 196 3.63 -6.08 2.60
C ARG A 196 2.19 -6.37 2.18
N GLY A 197 1.78 -5.89 0.99
CA GLY A 197 0.46 -6.16 0.45
C GLY A 197 0.27 -5.62 -0.96
N PHE A 198 -0.68 -6.23 -1.66
CA PHE A 198 -1.23 -5.78 -2.94
C PHE A 198 -2.74 -5.63 -2.76
N TYR A 199 -3.29 -4.53 -3.24
CA TYR A 199 -4.70 -4.19 -3.05
C TYR A 199 -5.27 -3.67 -4.36
N ASP A 200 -6.46 -4.12 -4.73
CA ASP A 200 -7.19 -3.56 -5.87
C ASP A 200 -7.55 -2.10 -5.56
N GLY A 201 -6.88 -1.16 -6.23
CA GLY A 201 -7.10 0.28 -6.08
C GLY A 201 -8.47 0.75 -6.55
N THR A 202 -9.26 -0.12 -7.21
CA THR A 202 -10.63 0.19 -7.64
C THR A 202 -11.70 -0.32 -6.65
N ASP A 203 -11.33 -1.22 -5.72
CA ASP A 203 -12.25 -1.80 -4.73
C ASP A 203 -12.19 -1.04 -3.38
N PRO A 204 -13.27 -0.38 -2.95
CA PRO A 204 -13.32 0.31 -1.66
C PRO A 204 -12.99 -0.59 -0.46
N LYS A 205 -13.36 -1.89 -0.50
CA LYS A 205 -13.06 -2.83 0.58
C LYS A 205 -11.57 -3.16 0.66
N ALA A 206 -10.90 -3.24 -0.49
CA ALA A 206 -9.45 -3.42 -0.51
C ALA A 206 -8.75 -2.18 0.08
N ILE A 207 -9.29 -0.97 -0.13
CA ILE A 207 -8.75 0.27 0.46
C ILE A 207 -8.94 0.30 1.99
N GLU A 208 -10.10 -0.12 2.49
CA GLU A 208 -10.31 -0.27 3.94
C GLU A 208 -9.30 -1.26 4.55
N THR A 209 -9.08 -2.39 3.89
CA THR A 209 -8.10 -3.40 4.31
C THR A 209 -6.67 -2.83 4.31
N LEU A 210 -6.29 -2.09 3.28
CA LEU A 210 -4.99 -1.41 3.18
C LEU A 210 -4.77 -0.43 4.34
N LEU A 211 -5.77 0.37 4.68
CA LEU A 211 -5.70 1.32 5.79
C LEU A 211 -5.54 0.61 7.15
N ASP A 212 -6.20 -0.52 7.35
CA ASP A 212 -6.02 -1.34 8.55
C ASP A 212 -4.64 -2.00 8.57
N ASP A 213 -4.12 -2.43 7.43
CA ASP A 213 -2.79 -3.02 7.33
C ASP A 213 -1.68 -2.00 7.56
N ILE A 214 -1.86 -0.73 7.19
CA ILE A 214 -0.97 0.36 7.59
C ILE A 214 -0.89 0.47 9.12
N LYS A 215 -2.04 0.40 9.82
CA LYS A 215 -2.06 0.44 11.30
C LYS A 215 -1.32 -0.76 11.90
N VAL A 216 -1.48 -1.95 11.30
CA VAL A 216 -0.77 -3.17 11.72
C VAL A 216 0.75 -2.99 11.57
N LEU A 217 1.24 -2.47 10.43
CA LEU A 217 2.67 -2.22 10.23
C LEU A 217 3.23 -1.25 11.27
N LYS A 218 2.53 -0.17 11.56
CA LYS A 218 2.94 0.79 12.59
C LYS A 218 3.04 0.16 13.98
N ALA A 219 2.10 -0.72 14.32
CA ALA A 219 2.11 -1.40 15.62
C ALA A 219 3.28 -2.40 15.74
N THR A 220 3.65 -3.07 14.65
CA THR A 220 4.73 -4.07 14.63
C THR A 220 6.14 -3.46 14.54
N ASP A 221 6.29 -2.28 13.96
CA ASP A 221 7.59 -1.59 13.85
C ASP A 221 8.00 -0.85 15.13
N ASN A 222 7.11 -0.73 16.12
CA ASN A 222 7.36 -0.09 17.41
C ASN A 222 7.84 -1.08 18.49
N HIS A 223 8.09 -2.34 18.12
CA HIS A 223 8.65 -3.40 18.96
C HIS A 223 9.95 -3.95 18.36
#